data_c2ba9451dd2a0a2d0a4e09a762d50206
#
_entry.id   c2ba9451dd2a0a2d0a4e09a762d50206
#
_cell.length_a   1.000
_cell.length_b   1.000
_cell.length_c   1.000
_cell.angle_alpha   90.00
_cell.angle_beta   90.00
_cell.angle_gamma   90.00
#
_symmetry.space_group_name_H-M   'P 1'
#
loop_
_entity.id
_entity.type
_entity.pdbx_description
1 polymer ?
#
loop_
_entity_poly.entity_id
_entity_poly.type
_entity_poly.pdbx_seq_one_letter_code
_entity_poly.pdbx_strand_id
1 'polypeptide(L)'
;SIFAIGYRSDQVANVKIGYGTLIPDSKYPISGILHESDIHQSKRCPENYRLFRLMVPHNRWNGNEESVLSCAENLLAGNPEKFVKIGEREIPRYKPGYMRKIAQMNTDCTYIGWSVSGVSITHVIDEAERIAEQF
;
A
#
# COMPACT_ATOMS: atom_id res chain seq x y z
N SER A 1 1.32 -2.19 -8.52
CA SER A 1 1.94 -3.48 -8.12
C SER A 1 2.47 -3.42 -6.71
N ILE A 2 2.57 -4.57 -6.06
CA ILE A 2 3.07 -4.72 -4.70
C ILE A 2 4.18 -5.77 -4.72
N PHE A 3 5.33 -5.44 -4.11
CA PHE A 3 6.45 -6.36 -3.96
C PHE A 3 6.77 -6.59 -2.49
N ALA A 4 7.24 -7.79 -2.15
CA ALA A 4 7.88 -8.09 -0.88
C ALA A 4 9.39 -8.17 -1.07
N ILE A 5 10.14 -7.63 -0.11
CA ILE A 5 11.58 -7.67 -0.11
C ILE A 5 12.08 -7.98 1.30
N GLY A 6 12.95 -8.97 1.42
CA GLY A 6 13.49 -9.46 2.68
C GLY A 6 15.00 -9.29 2.78
N TYR A 7 15.44 -8.79 3.92
CA TYR A 7 16.85 -8.56 4.24
C TYR A 7 17.23 -9.24 5.54
N ARG A 8 18.49 -9.58 5.70
CA ARG A 8 19.04 -9.81 7.02
C ARG A 8 19.02 -8.50 7.81
N SER A 9 18.70 -8.55 9.09
CA SER A 9 18.55 -7.36 9.93
C SER A 9 19.82 -6.52 10.01
N ASP A 10 20.98 -7.15 9.98
CA ASP A 10 22.30 -6.49 10.01
C ASP A 10 22.56 -5.65 8.75
N GLN A 11 22.08 -6.07 7.59
CA GLN A 11 22.22 -5.34 6.31
C GLN A 11 21.43 -4.03 6.27
N VAL A 12 20.33 -3.97 7.00
CA VAL A 12 19.43 -2.81 7.03
C VAL A 12 19.33 -2.18 8.43
N ALA A 13 20.39 -2.33 9.23
CA ALA A 13 20.45 -1.79 10.60
C ALA A 13 20.26 -0.26 10.66
N ASN A 14 20.65 0.46 9.60
CA ASN A 14 20.50 1.92 9.49
C ASN A 14 19.06 2.35 9.15
N VAL A 15 18.21 1.44 8.72
CA VAL A 15 16.81 1.74 8.44
C VAL A 15 16.06 1.80 9.77
N LYS A 16 15.59 3.00 10.15
CA LYS A 16 14.86 3.21 11.40
C LYS A 16 13.66 2.28 11.51
N ILE A 17 13.46 1.74 12.71
CA ILE A 17 12.24 0.99 13.04
C ILE A 17 11.03 1.93 12.97
N GLY A 18 9.93 1.48 12.38
CA GLY A 18 8.73 2.27 12.25
C GLY A 18 7.71 1.68 11.30
N TYR A 19 6.67 2.46 11.02
CA TYR A 19 5.58 2.02 10.15
C TYR A 19 5.98 1.91 8.68
N GLY A 20 6.73 2.87 8.19
CA GLY A 20 7.16 2.91 6.79
C GLY A 20 7.66 4.28 6.34
N THR A 21 7.97 4.36 5.07
CA THR A 21 8.51 5.55 4.41
C THR A 21 7.67 5.88 3.18
N LEU A 22 7.23 7.14 3.05
CA LEU A 22 6.62 7.65 1.84
C LEU A 22 7.68 8.27 0.94
N ILE A 23 7.56 8.04 -0.37
CA ILE A 23 8.46 8.55 -1.40
C ILE A 23 7.62 9.38 -2.39
N PRO A 24 7.46 10.68 -2.14
CA PRO A 24 6.60 11.54 -2.97
C PRO A 24 7.18 11.80 -4.36
N ASP A 25 8.50 11.78 -4.52
CA ASP A 25 9.16 12.05 -5.79
C ASP A 25 8.85 10.96 -6.83
N SER A 26 8.17 11.37 -7.90
CA SER A 26 7.68 10.47 -8.95
C SER A 26 8.77 9.91 -9.87
N LYS A 27 10.02 10.38 -9.75
CA LYS A 27 11.15 9.79 -10.48
C LYS A 27 11.50 8.38 -9.98
N TYR A 28 11.11 8.04 -8.74
CA TYR A 28 11.30 6.70 -8.20
C TYR A 28 10.10 5.80 -8.56
N PRO A 29 10.33 4.54 -8.96
CA PRO A 29 9.26 3.59 -9.22
C PRO A 29 8.47 3.24 -7.94
N ILE A 30 9.11 3.32 -6.78
CA ILE A 30 8.51 3.04 -5.47
C ILE A 30 7.88 4.33 -4.91
N SER A 31 6.61 4.28 -4.51
CA SER A 31 5.92 5.40 -3.86
C SER A 31 5.90 5.32 -2.35
N GLY A 32 6.17 4.16 -1.80
CA GLY A 32 6.22 3.93 -0.36
C GLY A 32 6.74 2.54 -0.02
N ILE A 33 7.32 2.44 1.17
CA ILE A 33 7.85 1.22 1.75
C ILE A 33 7.18 1.03 3.11
N LEU A 34 6.43 -0.07 3.29
CA LEU A 34 5.92 -0.48 4.60
C LEU A 34 6.91 -1.42 5.27
N HIS A 35 7.18 -1.19 6.55
CA HIS A 35 8.07 -2.01 7.34
C HIS A 35 7.26 -3.14 7.99
N GLU A 36 6.93 -4.17 7.22
CA GLU A 36 6.01 -5.25 7.61
C GLU A 36 6.41 -5.96 8.91
N SER A 37 7.69 -6.24 9.07
CA SER A 37 8.20 -6.88 10.29
C SER A 37 8.17 -5.98 11.52
N ASP A 38 8.17 -4.67 11.32
CA ASP A 38 8.14 -3.70 12.43
C ASP A 38 6.70 -3.40 12.85
N ILE A 39 5.75 -3.40 11.90
CA ILE A 39 4.32 -3.14 12.14
C ILE A 39 3.67 -4.33 12.86
N HIS A 40 4.00 -5.52 12.41
CA HIS A 40 3.39 -6.74 12.89
C HIS A 40 4.36 -7.49 13.80
N GLN A 41 4.10 -7.44 15.09
CA GLN A 41 4.86 -8.19 16.12
C GLN A 41 4.69 -9.71 15.98
N SER A 42 3.84 -10.18 15.07
CA SER A 42 3.66 -11.60 14.77
C SER A 42 4.76 -12.10 13.84
N LYS A 43 5.07 -13.39 13.92
CA LYS A 43 6.11 -14.13 13.19
C LYS A 43 5.93 -14.14 11.65
N ARG A 44 5.83 -12.94 11.04
CA ARG A 44 5.74 -12.79 9.58
C ARG A 44 7.10 -12.85 8.89
N CYS A 45 8.16 -12.82 9.67
CA CYS A 45 9.53 -12.83 9.23
C CYS A 45 10.36 -13.73 10.15
N PRO A 46 11.31 -14.51 9.64
CA PRO A 46 12.24 -15.25 10.49
C PRO A 46 13.02 -14.32 11.41
N GLU A 47 13.50 -14.87 12.54
CA GLU A 47 14.41 -14.12 13.41
C GLU A 47 15.66 -13.67 12.63
N ASN A 48 16.17 -12.49 12.96
CA ASN A 48 17.31 -11.85 12.29
C ASN A 48 17.06 -11.44 10.84
N TYR A 49 15.79 -11.36 10.43
CA TYR A 49 15.38 -10.80 9.12
C TYR A 49 14.41 -9.64 9.29
N ARG A 50 14.38 -8.76 8.29
CA ARG A 50 13.36 -7.70 8.16
C ARG A 50 12.67 -7.83 6.82
N LEU A 51 11.35 -7.70 6.86
CA LEU A 51 10.48 -7.75 5.70
C LEU A 51 9.89 -6.37 5.42
N PHE A 52 9.99 -5.96 4.17
CA PHE A 52 9.41 -4.71 3.69
C PHE A 52 8.43 -5.00 2.54
N ARG A 53 7.41 -4.17 2.43
CA ARG A 53 6.48 -4.17 1.31
C ARG A 53 6.63 -2.90 0.51
N LEU A 54 6.90 -3.03 -0.78
CA LEU A 54 7.09 -1.92 -1.71
C LEU A 54 5.79 -1.66 -2.46
N MET A 55 5.37 -0.39 -2.49
CA MET A 55 4.23 0.06 -3.27
C MET A 55 4.73 0.69 -4.56
N VAL A 56 4.33 0.13 -5.71
CA VAL A 56 4.79 0.51 -7.04
C VAL A 56 3.59 0.89 -7.91
N PRO A 57 3.23 2.19 -7.97
CA PRO A 57 2.13 2.65 -8.81
C PRO A 57 2.42 2.48 -10.29
N HIS A 58 1.41 2.12 -11.08
CA HIS A 58 1.54 1.92 -12.53
C HIS A 58 2.12 3.13 -13.29
N ASN A 59 1.76 4.32 -12.86
CA ASN A 59 2.24 5.55 -13.50
C ASN A 59 3.68 5.92 -13.20
N ARG A 60 4.37 5.15 -12.35
CA ARG A 60 5.78 5.34 -11.99
C ARG A 60 6.67 4.19 -12.49
N TRP A 61 6.08 3.16 -13.07
CA TRP A 61 6.75 1.91 -13.37
C TRP A 61 6.41 1.43 -14.79
N ASN A 62 7.43 0.98 -15.51
CA ASN A 62 7.34 0.52 -16.90
C ASN A 62 7.23 -1.01 -17.04
N GLY A 63 7.04 -1.75 -15.94
CA GLY A 63 6.99 -3.21 -15.92
C GLY A 63 8.33 -3.89 -15.65
N ASN A 64 9.45 -3.14 -15.56
CA ASN A 64 10.75 -3.72 -15.29
C ASN A 64 10.97 -3.90 -13.77
N GLU A 65 10.93 -5.15 -13.29
CA GLU A 65 11.13 -5.49 -11.87
C GLU A 65 12.54 -5.17 -11.37
N GLU A 66 13.53 -5.24 -12.24
CA GLU A 66 14.93 -4.93 -11.94
C GLU A 66 15.09 -3.45 -11.52
N SER A 67 14.34 -2.55 -12.16
CA SER A 67 14.32 -1.13 -11.77
C SER A 67 13.76 -0.90 -10.38
N VAL A 68 12.78 -1.71 -9.96
CA VAL A 68 12.21 -1.67 -8.61
C VAL A 68 13.20 -2.21 -7.59
N LEU A 69 13.86 -3.33 -7.91
CA LEU A 69 14.88 -3.94 -7.07
C LEU A 69 16.04 -2.97 -6.82
N SER A 70 16.65 -2.44 -7.87
CA SER A 70 17.76 -1.48 -7.77
C SER A 70 17.38 -0.21 -7.00
N CYS A 71 16.15 0.26 -7.17
CA CYS A 71 15.64 1.38 -6.38
C CYS A 71 15.53 1.03 -4.89
N ALA A 72 15.03 -0.17 -4.55
CA ALA A 72 14.91 -0.62 -3.18
C ALA A 72 16.29 -0.81 -2.51
N GLU A 73 17.25 -1.38 -3.20
CA GLU A 73 18.65 -1.54 -2.74
C GLU A 73 19.29 -0.20 -2.40
N ASN A 74 19.07 0.81 -3.23
CA ASN A 74 19.56 2.17 -2.98
C ASN A 74 18.87 2.84 -1.77
N LEU A 75 17.55 2.64 -1.61
CA LEU A 75 16.78 3.26 -0.54
C LEU A 75 16.99 2.59 0.82
N LEU A 76 17.21 1.28 0.85
CA LEU A 76 17.38 0.48 2.06
C LEU A 76 18.86 0.18 2.37
N ALA A 77 19.76 0.53 1.45
CA ALA A 77 21.22 0.37 1.57
C ALA A 77 21.66 -1.07 1.89
N GLY A 78 21.10 -2.05 1.17
CA GLY A 78 21.44 -3.47 1.36
C GLY A 78 21.08 -4.33 0.17
N ASN A 79 21.65 -5.54 0.12
CA ASN A 79 21.33 -6.56 -0.86
C ASN A 79 20.27 -7.51 -0.28
N PRO A 80 19.08 -7.63 -0.88
CA PRO A 80 18.03 -8.46 -0.34
C PRO A 80 18.32 -9.96 -0.54
N GLU A 81 17.88 -10.77 0.42
CA GLU A 81 17.87 -12.23 0.31
C GLU A 81 16.70 -12.73 -0.55
N LYS A 82 15.62 -11.97 -0.57
CA LYS A 82 14.40 -12.28 -1.34
C LYS A 82 13.78 -11.01 -1.89
N PHE A 83 13.36 -11.10 -3.15
CA PHE A 83 12.54 -10.10 -3.81
C PHE A 83 11.47 -10.81 -4.63
N VAL A 84 10.20 -10.45 -4.44
CA VAL A 84 9.08 -11.14 -5.09
C VAL A 84 7.92 -10.19 -5.33
N LYS A 85 7.32 -10.23 -6.51
CA LYS A 85 6.04 -9.57 -6.78
C LYS A 85 4.92 -10.35 -6.08
N ILE A 86 4.27 -9.75 -5.08
CA ILE A 86 3.17 -10.38 -4.34
C ILE A 86 1.88 -10.33 -5.14
N GLY A 87 1.66 -9.25 -5.87
CA GLY A 87 0.46 -9.08 -6.64
C GLY A 87 0.25 -7.67 -7.16
N GLU A 88 -0.94 -7.49 -7.70
CA GLU A 88 -1.39 -6.26 -8.33
C GLU A 88 -2.83 -5.99 -7.94
N ARG A 89 -3.16 -4.74 -7.67
CA ARG A 89 -4.51 -4.31 -7.32
C ARG A 89 -4.77 -2.95 -7.92
N GLU A 90 -5.98 -2.78 -8.42
CA GLU A 90 -6.49 -1.48 -8.83
C GLU A 90 -7.20 -0.83 -7.64
N ILE A 91 -6.90 0.46 -7.44
CA ILE A 91 -7.56 1.28 -6.43
C ILE A 91 -8.37 2.34 -7.17
N PRO A 92 -9.67 2.52 -6.88
CA PRO A 92 -10.48 3.54 -7.50
C PRO A 92 -9.88 4.93 -7.32
N ARG A 93 -9.80 5.69 -8.41
CA ARG A 93 -9.43 7.10 -8.38
C ARG A 93 -10.61 7.93 -8.83
N TYR A 94 -11.23 8.62 -7.88
CA TYR A 94 -12.37 9.47 -8.18
C TYR A 94 -11.94 10.74 -8.90
N LYS A 95 -12.72 11.13 -9.90
CA LYS A 95 -12.61 12.46 -10.50
C LYS A 95 -13.11 13.51 -9.51
N PRO A 96 -12.62 14.77 -9.58
CA PRO A 96 -13.18 15.86 -8.79
C PRO A 96 -14.70 15.94 -8.92
N GLY A 97 -15.39 16.09 -7.78
CA GLY A 97 -16.85 16.13 -7.73
C GLY A 97 -17.58 14.80 -7.79
N TYR A 98 -16.87 13.66 -7.92
CA TYR A 98 -17.50 12.33 -7.97
C TYR A 98 -18.39 12.06 -6.74
N MET A 99 -17.86 12.23 -5.52
CA MET A 99 -18.60 11.98 -4.28
C MET A 99 -19.83 12.90 -4.14
N ARG A 100 -19.75 14.14 -4.64
CA ARG A 100 -20.92 15.04 -4.68
C ARG A 100 -22.02 14.50 -5.58
N LYS A 101 -21.66 13.91 -6.73
CA LYS A 101 -22.63 13.28 -7.63
C LYS A 101 -23.28 12.06 -6.98
N ILE A 102 -22.48 11.24 -6.31
CA ILE A 102 -23.01 10.07 -5.56
C ILE A 102 -24.01 10.51 -4.50
N ALA A 103 -23.69 11.52 -3.70
CA ALA A 103 -24.59 12.05 -2.67
C ALA A 103 -25.90 12.64 -3.21
N GLN A 104 -25.96 12.99 -4.49
CA GLN A 104 -27.17 13.51 -5.17
C GLN A 104 -27.96 12.44 -5.92
N MET A 105 -27.46 11.18 -5.94
CA MET A 105 -28.19 10.09 -6.58
C MET A 105 -29.45 9.78 -5.78
N ASN A 106 -30.60 9.87 -6.45
CA ASN A 106 -31.85 9.39 -5.92
C ASN A 106 -32.08 7.96 -6.44
N THR A 107 -32.10 6.99 -5.53
CA THR A 107 -32.22 5.57 -5.86
C THR A 107 -32.94 4.83 -4.76
N ASP A 108 -33.76 3.87 -5.13
CA ASP A 108 -34.49 3.00 -4.21
C ASP A 108 -33.58 1.92 -3.57
N CYS A 109 -32.30 1.89 -3.95
CA CYS A 109 -31.31 0.93 -3.46
C CYS A 109 -30.30 1.61 -2.56
N THR A 110 -29.90 0.92 -1.50
CA THR A 110 -28.79 1.30 -0.65
C THR A 110 -27.48 0.69 -1.19
N TYR A 111 -26.45 1.51 -1.34
CA TYR A 111 -25.15 1.09 -1.84
C TYR A 111 -24.07 1.28 -0.77
N ILE A 112 -23.22 0.28 -0.63
CA ILE A 112 -22.03 0.31 0.22
C ILE A 112 -20.83 -0.13 -0.60
N GLY A 113 -19.66 0.42 -0.31
CA GLY A 113 -18.40 0.01 -0.90
C GLY A 113 -17.59 1.17 -1.46
N TRP A 114 -16.43 0.84 -1.99
CA TRP A 114 -15.45 1.83 -2.45
C TRP A 114 -15.96 2.79 -3.52
N SER A 115 -16.96 2.40 -4.29
CA SER A 115 -17.54 3.28 -5.32
C SER A 115 -18.46 4.36 -4.76
N VAL A 116 -18.97 4.23 -3.55
CA VAL A 116 -19.96 5.15 -2.97
C VAL A 116 -19.55 5.73 -1.61
N SER A 117 -18.76 5.00 -0.82
CA SER A 117 -18.41 5.39 0.55
C SER A 117 -17.03 6.04 0.67
N GLY A 118 -16.15 5.83 -0.31
CA GLY A 118 -14.76 6.27 -0.28
C GLY A 118 -13.77 5.10 -0.31
N VAL A 119 -12.50 5.37 -0.66
CA VAL A 119 -11.49 4.32 -0.90
C VAL A 119 -10.88 3.70 0.35
N SER A 120 -11.18 4.16 1.55
CA SER A 120 -10.67 3.56 2.79
C SER A 120 -11.65 2.54 3.37
N ILE A 121 -11.11 1.52 4.04
CA ILE A 121 -11.91 0.56 4.80
C ILE A 121 -12.74 1.29 5.87
N THR A 122 -12.16 2.28 6.54
CA THR A 122 -12.85 3.11 7.53
C THR A 122 -14.10 3.74 6.94
N HIS A 123 -14.02 4.40 5.79
CA HIS A 123 -15.17 5.01 5.15
C HIS A 123 -16.27 4.00 4.81
N VAL A 124 -15.91 2.76 4.43
CA VAL A 124 -16.90 1.71 4.14
C VAL A 124 -17.57 1.22 5.41
N ILE A 125 -16.83 1.11 6.52
CA ILE A 125 -17.37 0.73 7.84
C ILE A 125 -18.30 1.83 8.36
N ASP A 126 -17.86 3.08 8.39
CA ASP A 126 -18.66 4.23 8.84
C ASP A 126 -19.99 4.32 8.08
N GLU A 127 -19.96 4.09 6.77
CA GLU A 127 -21.16 4.09 5.94
C GLU A 127 -22.06 2.88 6.23
N ALA A 128 -21.48 1.71 6.49
CA ALA A 128 -22.24 0.52 6.86
C ALA A 128 -22.96 0.72 8.21
N GLU A 129 -22.29 1.30 9.19
CA GLU A 129 -22.88 1.64 10.50
C GLU A 129 -24.01 2.66 10.33
N ARG A 130 -23.77 3.76 9.60
CA ARG A 130 -24.81 4.77 9.31
C ARG A 130 -26.05 4.18 8.64
N ILE A 131 -25.90 3.21 7.76
CA ILE A 131 -27.03 2.55 7.09
C ILE A 131 -27.75 1.63 8.05
N ALA A 132 -27.02 0.85 8.86
CA ALA A 132 -27.63 -0.06 9.83
C ALA A 132 -28.50 0.67 10.87
N GLU A 133 -28.18 1.92 11.22
CA GLU A 133 -28.98 2.75 12.12
C GLU A 133 -30.34 3.18 11.54
N GLN A 134 -30.57 2.96 10.24
CA GLN A 134 -31.83 3.34 9.56
C GLN A 134 -32.88 2.21 9.55
N PHE A 135 -32.49 1.01 10.00
CA PHE A 135 -33.32 -0.17 10.07
C PHE A 135 -33.55 -0.64 11.53
#